data_fc2187f4dd64e898e508486693d8ae58
#
_entry.id   fc2187f4dd64e898e508486693d8ae58
#
_cell.length_a   1.000
_cell.length_b   1.000
_cell.length_c   1.000
_cell.angle_alpha   90.00
_cell.angle_beta   90.00
_cell.angle_gamma   90.00
#
_symmetry.space_group_name_H-M   'P 1'
#
loop_
_entity.id
_entity.type
_entity.pdbx_description
1 polymer ?
#
loop_
_entity_poly.entity_id
_entity_poly.type
_entity_poly.pdbx_seq_one_letter_code
_entity_poly.pdbx_strand_id
1 'polypeptide(L)'
;MIDEAVQQLLDGFVTSVREVAAVQAVWLHGSLALGDYQLGRSDLDVIVVTSAPPPAAVADVHRRLIRDSPLARKLHCSYMTELTDQSVRHPTFAQERYFDRPVTPVTRRELAIGNRTLFGPTPAELLPATTDEELFAFVRRDLRDFWLPATRKRTNWYADIWVDLSLLTLARAHVTLATGDLITKRAALDVLPGLGAPTSVVDDIRARRYGPVPRTWPWWRHRRGVLARRFTSTAIPAVLS
;
A
#
# COMPACT_ATOMS: atom_id res chain seq x y z
N MET A 1 -10.42 0.83 -17.65
CA MET A 1 -10.69 2.28 -17.75
C MET A 1 -10.72 2.84 -16.34
N ILE A 2 -10.06 3.98 -16.08
CA ILE A 2 -10.12 4.63 -14.75
C ILE A 2 -11.46 5.37 -14.66
N ASP A 3 -12.06 5.35 -13.48
CA ASP A 3 -13.27 6.12 -13.17
C ASP A 3 -13.00 7.62 -13.42
N GLU A 4 -13.96 8.32 -13.99
CA GLU A 4 -13.82 9.74 -14.39
C GLU A 4 -13.52 10.64 -13.18
N ALA A 5 -14.17 10.42 -12.04
CA ALA A 5 -13.93 11.21 -10.84
C ALA A 5 -12.53 10.98 -10.27
N VAL A 6 -11.98 9.76 -10.40
CA VAL A 6 -10.58 9.47 -10.03
C VAL A 6 -9.63 10.19 -10.96
N GLN A 7 -9.89 10.18 -12.27
CA GLN A 7 -9.06 10.87 -13.25
C GLN A 7 -9.05 12.38 -13.00
N GLN A 8 -10.21 12.99 -12.81
CA GLN A 8 -10.33 14.42 -12.51
C GLN A 8 -9.59 14.81 -11.23
N LEU A 9 -9.67 13.98 -10.19
CA LEU A 9 -8.93 14.20 -8.93
C LEU A 9 -7.42 14.17 -9.17
N LEU A 10 -6.93 13.18 -9.92
CA LEU A 10 -5.49 13.04 -10.21
C LEU A 10 -4.97 14.20 -11.06
N ASP A 11 -5.71 14.64 -12.07
CA ASP A 11 -5.33 15.76 -12.92
C ASP A 11 -5.31 17.08 -12.14
N GLY A 12 -6.31 17.31 -11.28
CA GLY A 12 -6.37 18.45 -10.38
C GLY A 12 -5.24 18.46 -9.34
N PHE A 13 -4.89 17.27 -8.80
CA PHE A 13 -3.76 17.12 -7.91
C PHE A 13 -2.43 17.47 -8.60
N VAL A 14 -2.17 16.89 -9.78
CA VAL A 14 -0.93 17.16 -10.55
C VAL A 14 -0.79 18.64 -10.86
N THR A 15 -1.86 19.28 -11.31
CA THR A 15 -1.87 20.72 -11.59
C THR A 15 -1.52 21.52 -10.33
N SER A 16 -2.23 21.28 -9.23
CA SER A 16 -2.07 22.05 -8.00
C SER A 16 -0.71 21.85 -7.32
N VAL A 17 -0.16 20.63 -7.33
CA VAL A 17 1.14 20.39 -6.67
C VAL A 17 2.29 21.02 -7.46
N ARG A 18 2.19 21.09 -8.79
CA ARG A 18 3.18 21.74 -9.67
C ARG A 18 3.21 23.27 -9.53
N GLU A 19 2.12 23.88 -9.09
CA GLU A 19 2.07 25.31 -8.79
C GLU A 19 2.85 25.70 -7.54
N VAL A 20 3.00 24.77 -6.58
CA VAL A 20 3.56 25.06 -5.25
C VAL A 20 4.88 24.37 -4.95
N ALA A 21 5.27 23.37 -5.75
CA ALA A 21 6.50 22.59 -5.54
C ALA A 21 7.28 22.42 -6.84
N ALA A 22 8.60 22.25 -6.73
CA ALA A 22 9.50 21.99 -7.87
C ALA A 22 9.40 20.52 -8.31
N VAL A 23 8.27 20.14 -8.89
CA VAL A 23 7.94 18.78 -9.30
C VAL A 23 8.72 18.37 -10.54
N GLN A 24 9.42 17.24 -10.47
CA GLN A 24 10.12 16.61 -11.59
C GLN A 24 9.26 15.50 -12.23
N ALA A 25 8.61 14.67 -11.43
CA ALA A 25 7.75 13.60 -11.91
C ALA A 25 6.60 13.31 -10.93
N VAL A 26 5.50 12.75 -11.44
CA VAL A 26 4.37 12.24 -10.65
C VAL A 26 4.00 10.86 -11.18
N TRP A 27 4.01 9.87 -10.30
CA TRP A 27 3.72 8.48 -10.62
C TRP A 27 2.60 7.93 -9.76
N LEU A 28 1.64 7.29 -10.39
CA LEU A 28 0.62 6.48 -9.74
C LEU A 28 1.09 5.03 -9.69
N HIS A 29 0.94 4.37 -8.54
CA HIS A 29 1.27 2.96 -8.35
C HIS A 29 0.20 2.22 -7.53
N GLY A 30 0.52 1.04 -7.02
CA GLY A 30 -0.37 0.27 -6.17
C GLY A 30 -1.58 -0.31 -6.91
N SER A 31 -2.73 -0.40 -6.21
CA SER A 31 -3.88 -1.13 -6.72
C SER A 31 -4.46 -0.59 -8.02
N LEU A 32 -4.42 0.73 -8.24
CA LEU A 32 -4.97 1.33 -9.47
C LEU A 32 -4.08 1.00 -10.67
N ALA A 33 -2.78 1.08 -10.52
CA ALA A 33 -1.82 0.74 -11.57
C ALA A 33 -1.81 -0.77 -11.89
N LEU A 34 -2.01 -1.60 -10.85
CA LEU A 34 -2.01 -3.08 -10.97
C LEU A 34 -3.39 -3.67 -11.31
N GLY A 35 -4.41 -2.86 -11.58
CA GLY A 35 -5.74 -3.33 -12.00
C GLY A 35 -6.60 -3.97 -10.90
N ASP A 36 -6.29 -3.71 -9.61
CA ASP A 36 -7.05 -4.22 -8.45
C ASP A 36 -7.72 -3.11 -7.63
N TYR A 37 -7.94 -1.96 -8.24
CA TYR A 37 -8.56 -0.81 -7.59
C TYR A 37 -10.05 -1.03 -7.34
N GLN A 38 -10.50 -0.67 -6.15
CA GLN A 38 -11.91 -0.67 -5.75
C GLN A 38 -12.31 0.75 -5.37
N LEU A 39 -13.18 1.37 -6.15
CA LEU A 39 -13.64 2.75 -5.95
C LEU A 39 -14.18 2.95 -4.52
N GLY A 40 -13.70 4.00 -3.86
CA GLY A 40 -14.06 4.35 -2.49
C GLY A 40 -13.47 3.44 -1.38
N ARG A 41 -12.82 2.31 -1.73
CA ARG A 41 -12.20 1.39 -0.77
C ARG A 41 -10.67 1.38 -0.84
N SER A 42 -10.13 1.34 -2.06
CA SER A 42 -8.68 1.41 -2.28
C SER A 42 -8.16 2.82 -2.13
N ASP A 43 -6.94 2.95 -1.66
CA ASP A 43 -6.21 4.20 -1.67
C ASP A 43 -5.67 4.48 -3.07
N LEU A 44 -5.37 5.75 -3.35
CA LEU A 44 -4.71 6.24 -4.55
C LEU A 44 -3.26 6.52 -4.18
N ASP A 45 -2.37 5.59 -4.49
CA ASP A 45 -0.98 5.66 -4.10
C ASP A 45 -0.17 6.42 -5.15
N VAL A 46 0.38 7.58 -4.77
CA VAL A 46 1.12 8.49 -5.65
C VAL A 46 2.50 8.78 -5.08
N ILE A 47 3.47 8.86 -5.95
CA ILE A 47 4.79 9.41 -5.66
C ILE A 47 4.98 10.67 -6.46
N VAL A 48 5.41 11.74 -5.79
CA VAL A 48 5.84 13.00 -6.39
C VAL A 48 7.34 13.13 -6.19
N VAL A 49 8.09 13.19 -7.28
CA VAL A 49 9.53 13.49 -7.24
C VAL A 49 9.71 15.00 -7.30
N THR A 50 10.47 15.54 -6.36
CA THR A 50 10.75 16.98 -6.28
C THR A 50 12.25 17.23 -6.21
N SER A 51 12.72 18.33 -6.79
CA SER A 51 14.15 18.73 -6.73
C SER A 51 14.55 19.37 -5.40
N ALA A 52 13.58 19.64 -4.53
CA ALA A 52 13.78 20.20 -3.19
C ALA A 52 12.72 19.65 -2.23
N PRO A 53 12.92 19.68 -0.91
CA PRO A 53 11.89 19.29 0.04
C PRO A 53 10.57 20.00 -0.21
N PRO A 54 9.42 19.30 -0.10
CA PRO A 54 8.13 19.88 -0.41
C PRO A 54 7.82 21.03 0.56
N PRO A 55 7.37 22.19 0.05
CA PRO A 55 7.03 23.33 0.90
C PRO A 55 5.74 23.07 1.70
N ALA A 56 5.54 23.82 2.77
CA ALA A 56 4.32 23.73 3.59
C ALA A 56 3.02 23.93 2.78
N ALA A 57 3.07 24.70 1.69
CA ALA A 57 1.94 24.92 0.78
C ALA A 57 1.37 23.62 0.17
N VAL A 58 2.16 22.55 0.08
CA VAL A 58 1.68 21.24 -0.36
C VAL A 58 0.60 20.69 0.57
N ALA A 59 0.68 20.96 1.87
CA ALA A 59 -0.36 20.58 2.82
C ALA A 59 -1.71 21.28 2.52
N ASP A 60 -1.65 22.53 2.06
CA ASP A 60 -2.86 23.27 1.69
C ASP A 60 -3.49 22.74 0.40
N VAL A 61 -2.67 22.25 -0.54
CA VAL A 61 -3.16 21.55 -1.73
C VAL A 61 -3.97 20.32 -1.30
N HIS A 62 -3.42 19.44 -0.45
CA HIS A 62 -4.15 18.27 0.03
C HIS A 62 -5.44 18.64 0.78
N ARG A 63 -5.39 19.63 1.69
CA ARG A 63 -6.59 20.07 2.44
C ARG A 63 -7.67 20.63 1.52
N ARG A 64 -7.29 21.39 0.48
CA ARG A 64 -8.22 21.92 -0.53
C ARG A 64 -8.89 20.78 -1.29
N LEU A 65 -8.12 19.84 -1.83
CA LEU A 65 -8.65 18.70 -2.56
C LEU A 65 -9.62 17.85 -1.72
N ILE A 66 -9.32 17.66 -0.43
CA ILE A 66 -10.21 16.92 0.49
C ILE A 66 -11.52 17.66 0.73
N ARG A 67 -11.52 19.00 0.78
CA ARG A 67 -12.77 19.79 0.86
C ARG A 67 -13.59 19.68 -0.41
N ASP A 68 -12.93 19.67 -1.56
CA ASP A 68 -13.58 19.70 -2.87
C ASP A 68 -14.07 18.31 -3.31
N SER A 69 -13.38 17.25 -2.87
CA SER A 69 -13.74 15.87 -3.20
C SER A 69 -13.48 14.93 -2.02
N PRO A 70 -14.51 14.22 -1.49
CA PRO A 70 -14.33 13.19 -0.48
C PRO A 70 -13.37 12.06 -0.91
N LEU A 71 -13.24 11.82 -2.22
CA LEU A 71 -12.33 10.82 -2.78
C LEU A 71 -10.86 11.16 -2.50
N ALA A 72 -10.52 12.46 -2.36
CA ALA A 72 -9.17 12.91 -2.06
C ALA A 72 -8.66 12.46 -0.68
N ARG A 73 -9.54 12.03 0.24
CA ARG A 73 -9.12 11.36 1.50
C ARG A 73 -8.40 10.04 1.26
N LYS A 74 -8.58 9.46 0.08
CA LYS A 74 -7.91 8.24 -0.36
C LYS A 74 -6.55 8.48 -1.03
N LEU A 75 -6.17 9.73 -1.25
CA LEU A 75 -4.90 10.08 -1.86
C LEU A 75 -3.77 9.93 -0.83
N HIS A 76 -2.90 8.98 -1.09
CA HIS A 76 -1.67 8.74 -0.35
C HIS A 76 -0.49 9.17 -1.20
N CYS A 77 0.22 10.22 -0.78
CA CYS A 77 1.26 10.83 -1.59
C CYS A 77 2.58 10.91 -0.82
N SER A 78 3.63 10.29 -1.34
CA SER A 78 5.00 10.43 -0.85
C SER A 78 5.79 11.38 -1.73
N TYR A 79 6.52 12.32 -1.11
CA TYR A 79 7.33 13.33 -1.79
C TYR A 79 8.81 12.93 -1.72
N MET A 80 9.37 12.46 -2.83
CA MET A 80 10.76 11.98 -2.90
C MET A 80 11.69 13.08 -3.39
N THR A 81 12.77 13.32 -2.65
CA THR A 81 13.90 14.17 -3.07
C THR A 81 15.19 13.37 -3.26
N GLU A 82 15.28 12.20 -2.63
CA GLU A 82 16.39 11.26 -2.77
C GLU A 82 15.90 9.99 -3.46
N LEU A 83 16.54 9.64 -4.57
CA LEU A 83 16.08 8.57 -5.45
C LEU A 83 16.89 7.27 -5.33
N THR A 84 18.13 7.36 -4.84
CA THR A 84 19.07 6.24 -4.81
C THR A 84 19.10 5.54 -3.45
N ASP A 85 19.15 6.30 -2.35
CA ASP A 85 19.18 5.74 -1.00
C ASP A 85 17.78 5.29 -0.54
N GLN A 86 17.60 3.98 -0.45
CA GLN A 86 16.32 3.35 -0.05
C GLN A 86 16.05 3.46 1.46
N SER A 87 17.03 3.88 2.27
CA SER A 87 16.87 4.07 3.72
C SER A 87 16.25 5.43 4.08
N VAL A 88 16.30 6.39 3.15
CA VAL A 88 15.74 7.72 3.34
C VAL A 88 14.23 7.66 3.52
N ARG A 89 13.77 8.38 4.54
CA ARG A 89 12.35 8.55 4.80
C ARG A 89 11.87 9.84 4.11
N HIS A 90 10.73 9.73 3.44
CA HIS A 90 10.17 10.81 2.65
C HIS A 90 8.89 11.34 3.29
N PRO A 91 8.68 12.66 3.31
CA PRO A 91 7.41 13.26 3.71
C PRO A 91 6.26 12.61 2.95
N THR A 92 5.28 12.11 3.68
CA THR A 92 4.12 11.43 3.10
C THR A 92 2.86 12.02 3.67
N PHE A 93 1.92 12.40 2.82
CA PHE A 93 0.58 12.78 3.19
C PHE A 93 -0.35 11.58 2.95
N ALA A 94 -0.98 11.11 4.02
CA ALA A 94 -1.99 10.07 3.95
C ALA A 94 -2.92 10.18 5.15
N GLN A 95 -4.20 9.83 4.98
CA GLN A 95 -5.20 9.88 6.06
C GLN A 95 -5.25 11.26 6.76
N GLU A 96 -5.15 12.33 5.98
CA GLU A 96 -5.15 13.72 6.44
C GLU A 96 -3.97 14.10 7.37
N ARG A 97 -2.88 13.32 7.35
CA ARG A 97 -1.71 13.51 8.19
C ARG A 97 -0.43 13.52 7.39
N TYR A 98 0.55 14.26 7.90
CA TYR A 98 1.95 14.18 7.46
C TYR A 98 2.74 13.26 8.39
N PHE A 99 3.55 12.39 7.79
CA PHE A 99 4.55 11.57 8.48
C PHE A 99 5.63 11.13 7.50
N ASP A 100 6.79 10.75 8.01
CA ASP A 100 7.86 10.26 7.16
C ASP A 100 7.83 8.74 7.05
N ARG A 101 7.96 8.23 5.82
CA ARG A 101 8.11 6.80 5.55
C ARG A 101 9.10 6.54 4.43
N PRO A 102 9.78 5.38 4.40
CA PRO A 102 10.61 5.00 3.26
C PRO A 102 9.73 4.63 2.06
N VAL A 103 10.25 4.86 0.85
CA VAL A 103 9.74 4.22 -0.36
C VAL A 103 10.46 2.88 -0.48
N THR A 104 9.77 1.82 -0.07
CA THR A 104 10.34 0.49 0.15
C THR A 104 10.74 -0.21 -1.16
N PRO A 105 11.62 -1.24 -1.12
CA PRO A 105 11.90 -2.09 -2.27
C PRO A 105 10.64 -2.66 -2.94
N VAL A 106 9.60 -2.99 -2.15
CA VAL A 106 8.30 -3.41 -2.69
C VAL A 106 7.66 -2.30 -3.51
N THR A 107 7.59 -1.07 -2.98
CA THR A 107 7.02 0.07 -3.70
C THR A 107 7.82 0.39 -4.98
N ARG A 108 9.16 0.33 -4.93
CA ARG A 108 10.01 0.54 -6.09
C ARG A 108 9.80 -0.55 -7.16
N ARG A 109 9.67 -1.81 -6.75
CA ARG A 109 9.33 -2.91 -7.66
C ARG A 109 7.90 -2.73 -8.23
N GLU A 110 6.92 -2.29 -7.44
CA GLU A 110 5.57 -1.96 -7.95
C GLU A 110 5.64 -0.87 -9.01
N LEU A 111 6.44 0.16 -8.82
CA LEU A 111 6.66 1.21 -9.83
C LEU A 111 7.32 0.68 -11.11
N ALA A 112 8.21 -0.30 -11.00
CA ALA A 112 8.87 -0.88 -12.17
C ALA A 112 7.95 -1.77 -13.02
N ILE A 113 7.07 -2.56 -12.38
CA ILE A 113 6.21 -3.52 -13.07
C ILE A 113 4.83 -2.98 -13.44
N GLY A 114 4.34 -1.96 -12.73
CA GLY A 114 3.03 -1.38 -12.95
C GLY A 114 2.97 0.03 -12.38
N ASN A 115 3.16 1.01 -13.26
CA ASN A 115 2.98 2.42 -12.94
C ASN A 115 2.14 3.11 -14.00
N ARG A 116 1.62 4.27 -13.63
CA ARG A 116 1.11 5.24 -14.58
C ARG A 116 1.80 6.57 -14.33
N THR A 117 2.62 7.00 -15.26
CA THR A 117 3.24 8.32 -15.24
C THR A 117 2.17 9.37 -15.51
N LEU A 118 1.90 10.22 -14.52
CA LEU A 118 0.96 11.33 -14.62
C LEU A 118 1.64 12.62 -15.10
N PHE A 119 2.95 12.76 -14.80
CA PHE A 119 3.77 13.89 -15.21
C PHE A 119 5.26 13.53 -15.18
N GLY A 120 6.03 14.11 -16.13
CA GLY A 120 7.50 14.01 -16.18
C GLY A 120 8.03 12.64 -16.61
N PRO A 121 9.31 12.35 -16.34
CA PRO A 121 9.95 11.08 -16.67
C PRO A 121 9.30 9.89 -15.97
N THR A 122 9.44 8.71 -16.57
CA THR A 122 8.98 7.43 -15.97
C THR A 122 9.83 7.02 -14.77
N PRO A 123 9.33 6.13 -13.90
CA PRO A 123 10.14 5.58 -12.81
C PRO A 123 11.44 4.93 -13.32
N ALA A 124 11.41 4.23 -14.45
CA ALA A 124 12.56 3.54 -15.01
C ALA A 124 13.68 4.49 -15.47
N GLU A 125 13.35 5.76 -15.78
CA GLU A 125 14.34 6.77 -16.18
C GLU A 125 15.02 7.43 -14.96
N LEU A 126 14.38 7.41 -13.79
CA LEU A 126 14.88 8.14 -12.62
C LEU A 126 15.30 7.22 -11.46
N LEU A 127 14.69 6.05 -11.29
CA LEU A 127 14.96 5.16 -10.17
C LEU A 127 15.92 4.03 -10.56
N PRO A 128 16.89 3.70 -9.71
CA PRO A 128 17.64 2.48 -9.87
C PRO A 128 16.70 1.27 -9.75
N ALA A 129 16.97 0.23 -10.53
CA ALA A 129 16.23 -1.03 -10.46
C ALA A 129 16.43 -1.67 -9.08
N THR A 130 15.35 -2.16 -8.49
CA THR A 130 15.40 -2.96 -7.26
C THR A 130 15.77 -4.40 -7.62
N THR A 131 16.82 -4.92 -7.05
CA THR A 131 17.22 -6.33 -7.25
C THR A 131 16.31 -7.28 -6.48
N ASP A 132 16.29 -8.55 -6.87
CA ASP A 132 15.55 -9.58 -6.12
C ASP A 132 16.12 -9.78 -4.72
N GLU A 133 17.44 -9.65 -4.56
CA GLU A 133 18.10 -9.73 -3.25
C GLU A 133 17.61 -8.64 -2.30
N GLU A 134 17.56 -7.38 -2.75
CA GLU A 134 17.04 -6.25 -1.97
C GLU A 134 15.57 -6.45 -1.61
N LEU A 135 14.76 -6.90 -2.57
CA LEU A 135 13.34 -7.17 -2.37
C LEU A 135 13.14 -8.29 -1.33
N PHE A 136 13.84 -9.42 -1.48
CA PHE A 136 13.71 -10.56 -0.58
C PHE A 136 14.23 -10.24 0.83
N ALA A 137 15.35 -9.52 0.93
CA ALA A 137 15.89 -9.08 2.21
C ALA A 137 14.88 -8.17 2.94
N PHE A 138 14.25 -7.23 2.22
CA PHE A 138 13.22 -6.37 2.79
C PHE A 138 12.00 -7.19 3.24
N VAL A 139 11.45 -8.06 2.41
CA VAL A 139 10.27 -8.86 2.71
C VAL A 139 10.50 -9.77 3.92
N ARG A 140 11.65 -10.46 3.98
CA ARG A 140 12.02 -11.29 5.14
C ARG A 140 12.13 -10.47 6.43
N ARG A 141 12.77 -9.30 6.35
CA ARG A 141 12.91 -8.39 7.49
C ARG A 141 11.55 -7.87 7.97
N ASP A 142 10.66 -7.46 7.06
CA ASP A 142 9.32 -6.96 7.40
C ASP A 142 8.48 -8.03 8.12
N LEU A 143 8.49 -9.26 7.62
CA LEU A 143 7.82 -10.38 8.28
C LEU A 143 8.39 -10.67 9.67
N ARG A 144 9.72 -10.71 9.80
CA ARG A 144 10.40 -11.09 11.04
C ARG A 144 10.34 -9.98 12.10
N ASP A 145 10.57 -8.72 11.69
CA ASP A 145 10.86 -7.63 12.63
C ASP A 145 9.61 -6.76 12.89
N PHE A 146 8.60 -6.81 12.02
CA PHE A 146 7.35 -6.09 12.20
C PHE A 146 6.15 -7.02 12.42
N TRP A 147 5.83 -7.88 11.45
CA TRP A 147 4.60 -8.67 11.51
C TRP A 147 4.61 -9.75 12.60
N LEU A 148 5.71 -10.51 12.76
CA LEU A 148 5.79 -11.54 13.78
C LEU A 148 5.70 -10.95 15.21
N PRO A 149 6.43 -9.91 15.60
CA PRO A 149 6.24 -9.24 16.88
C PRO A 149 4.84 -8.63 17.05
N ALA A 150 4.20 -8.12 16.00
CA ALA A 150 2.84 -7.58 16.07
C ALA A 150 1.82 -8.61 16.53
N THR A 151 2.06 -9.92 16.30
CA THR A 151 1.18 -10.99 16.76
C THR A 151 1.12 -11.09 18.31
N ARG A 152 2.10 -10.54 19.02
CA ARG A 152 2.11 -10.51 20.50
C ARG A 152 1.11 -9.50 21.07
N LYS A 153 0.83 -8.40 20.35
CA LYS A 153 -0.10 -7.36 20.80
C LYS A 153 -1.53 -7.69 20.38
N ARG A 154 -2.26 -8.40 21.26
CA ARG A 154 -3.62 -8.90 21.00
C ARG A 154 -4.61 -7.80 20.59
N THR A 155 -4.49 -6.60 21.14
CA THR A 155 -5.41 -5.48 20.90
C THR A 155 -5.44 -5.01 19.44
N ASN A 156 -4.34 -5.14 18.71
CA ASN A 156 -4.30 -4.77 17.30
C ASN A 156 -5.34 -5.54 16.46
N TRP A 157 -5.56 -6.80 16.80
CA TRP A 157 -6.35 -7.75 16.02
C TRP A 157 -7.87 -7.58 16.16
N TYR A 158 -8.33 -6.61 16.95
CA TYR A 158 -9.73 -6.16 16.93
C TYR A 158 -10.03 -5.23 15.75
N ALA A 159 -9.02 -4.58 15.18
CA ALA A 159 -9.19 -3.70 14.03
C ALA A 159 -9.05 -4.48 12.72
N ASP A 160 -9.99 -4.24 11.80
CA ASP A 160 -10.06 -4.89 10.50
C ASP A 160 -8.76 -4.75 9.70
N ILE A 161 -8.14 -3.58 9.79
CA ILE A 161 -6.90 -3.28 9.08
C ILE A 161 -5.76 -4.24 9.45
N TRP A 162 -5.64 -4.62 10.72
CA TRP A 162 -4.59 -5.56 11.15
C TRP A 162 -4.85 -6.99 10.65
N VAL A 163 -6.12 -7.42 10.66
CA VAL A 163 -6.52 -8.71 10.12
C VAL A 163 -6.25 -8.77 8.62
N ASP A 164 -6.70 -7.75 7.88
CA ASP A 164 -6.59 -7.71 6.43
C ASP A 164 -5.13 -7.64 5.97
N LEU A 165 -4.39 -6.65 6.51
CA LEU A 165 -3.01 -6.44 6.07
C LEU A 165 -2.11 -7.61 6.43
N SER A 166 -2.27 -8.24 7.60
CA SER A 166 -1.40 -9.35 7.99
C SER A 166 -1.53 -10.55 7.05
N LEU A 167 -2.77 -10.97 6.75
CA LEU A 167 -2.99 -12.10 5.86
C LEU A 167 -2.57 -11.78 4.41
N LEU A 168 -2.97 -10.62 3.91
CA LEU A 168 -2.62 -10.20 2.55
C LEU A 168 -1.12 -10.00 2.37
N THR A 169 -0.43 -9.40 3.35
CA THR A 169 1.02 -9.23 3.31
C THR A 169 1.72 -10.59 3.37
N LEU A 170 1.27 -11.50 4.23
CA LEU A 170 1.85 -12.84 4.34
C LEU A 170 1.75 -13.62 3.01
N ALA A 171 0.56 -13.62 2.38
CA ALA A 171 0.37 -14.30 1.10
C ALA A 171 1.20 -13.67 -0.02
N ARG A 172 1.25 -12.33 -0.08
CA ARG A 172 2.11 -11.61 -1.05
C ARG A 172 3.58 -11.92 -0.80
N ALA A 173 4.02 -11.87 0.46
CA ALA A 173 5.39 -12.20 0.84
C ALA A 173 5.78 -13.64 0.46
N HIS A 174 4.89 -14.62 0.68
CA HIS A 174 5.11 -16.01 0.28
C HIS A 174 5.39 -16.13 -1.22
N VAL A 175 4.53 -15.54 -2.07
CA VAL A 175 4.73 -15.55 -3.52
C VAL A 175 6.00 -14.80 -3.91
N THR A 176 6.21 -13.58 -3.38
CA THR A 176 7.41 -12.78 -3.70
C THR A 176 8.69 -13.53 -3.35
N LEU A 177 8.78 -14.19 -2.19
CA LEU A 177 9.98 -14.94 -1.80
C LEU A 177 10.19 -16.21 -2.63
N ALA A 178 9.12 -16.79 -3.21
CA ALA A 178 9.20 -17.97 -4.06
C ALA A 178 9.52 -17.64 -5.52
N THR A 179 9.01 -16.54 -6.06
CA THR A 179 9.05 -16.25 -7.52
C THR A 179 9.65 -14.90 -7.90
N GLY A 180 9.81 -13.97 -6.96
CA GLY A 180 10.17 -12.57 -7.23
C GLY A 180 8.98 -11.68 -7.64
N ASP A 181 7.81 -12.27 -7.87
CA ASP A 181 6.63 -11.54 -8.36
C ASP A 181 5.92 -10.79 -7.25
N LEU A 182 5.30 -9.67 -7.62
CA LEU A 182 4.34 -8.95 -6.78
C LEU A 182 2.92 -9.24 -7.26
N ILE A 183 2.11 -9.82 -6.40
CA ILE A 183 0.71 -10.12 -6.69
C ILE A 183 -0.24 -9.08 -6.10
N THR A 184 -1.45 -8.96 -6.69
CA THR A 184 -2.51 -8.10 -6.19
C THR A 184 -3.09 -8.62 -4.86
N LYS A 185 -3.84 -7.77 -4.16
CA LYS A 185 -4.56 -8.20 -2.94
C LYS A 185 -5.64 -9.24 -3.26
N ARG A 186 -6.23 -9.19 -4.46
CA ARG A 186 -7.18 -10.20 -4.95
C ARG A 186 -6.51 -11.56 -5.09
N ALA A 187 -5.40 -11.62 -5.82
CA ALA A 187 -4.63 -12.85 -5.98
C ALA A 187 -4.10 -13.39 -4.65
N ALA A 188 -3.71 -12.51 -3.71
CA ALA A 188 -3.29 -12.92 -2.38
C ALA A 188 -4.39 -13.68 -1.61
N LEU A 189 -5.67 -13.29 -1.78
CA LEU A 189 -6.80 -14.02 -1.18
C LEU A 189 -6.97 -15.43 -1.76
N ASP A 190 -6.54 -15.67 -2.99
CA ASP A 190 -6.60 -16.98 -3.64
C ASP A 190 -5.44 -17.88 -3.20
N VAL A 191 -4.31 -17.30 -2.78
CA VAL A 191 -3.15 -18.02 -2.23
C VAL A 191 -3.37 -18.47 -0.79
N LEU A 192 -4.07 -17.68 0.03
CA LEU A 192 -4.25 -17.89 1.47
C LEU A 192 -4.77 -19.29 1.86
N PRO A 193 -5.76 -19.90 1.17
CA PRO A 193 -6.22 -21.26 1.50
C PRO A 193 -5.11 -22.31 1.40
N GLY A 194 -4.24 -22.20 0.41
CA GLY A 194 -3.08 -23.09 0.24
C GLY A 194 -2.04 -22.97 1.36
N LEU A 195 -2.00 -21.83 2.06
CA LEU A 195 -1.17 -21.61 3.24
C LEU A 195 -1.86 -22.08 4.54
N GLY A 196 -3.08 -22.62 4.48
CA GLY A 196 -3.85 -23.05 5.64
C GLY A 196 -4.55 -21.91 6.40
N ALA A 197 -4.79 -20.77 5.75
CA ALA A 197 -5.52 -19.66 6.36
C ALA A 197 -6.96 -20.06 6.67
N PRO A 198 -7.55 -19.58 7.79
CA PRO A 198 -8.94 -19.88 8.14
C PRO A 198 -9.89 -19.33 7.06
N THR A 199 -10.60 -20.22 6.36
CA THR A 199 -11.50 -19.88 5.23
C THR A 199 -12.48 -18.78 5.59
N SER A 200 -13.10 -18.86 6.78
CA SER A 200 -14.05 -17.85 7.25
C SER A 200 -13.44 -16.44 7.40
N VAL A 201 -12.13 -16.32 7.66
CA VAL A 201 -11.43 -15.04 7.72
C VAL A 201 -11.11 -14.55 6.32
N VAL A 202 -10.68 -15.44 5.42
CA VAL A 202 -10.41 -15.12 4.01
C VAL A 202 -11.69 -14.61 3.32
N ASP A 203 -12.82 -15.29 3.53
CA ASP A 203 -14.13 -14.92 2.98
C ASP A 203 -14.60 -13.56 3.53
N ASP A 204 -14.41 -13.31 4.82
CA ASP A 204 -14.74 -12.01 5.44
C ASP A 204 -13.90 -10.86 4.83
N ILE A 205 -12.60 -11.07 4.63
CA ILE A 205 -11.74 -10.08 3.96
C ILE A 205 -12.22 -9.86 2.52
N ARG A 206 -12.49 -10.95 1.79
CA ARG A 206 -12.97 -10.89 0.39
C ARG A 206 -14.27 -10.10 0.29
N ALA A 207 -15.25 -10.38 1.16
CA ALA A 207 -16.53 -9.67 1.18
C ALA A 207 -16.35 -8.18 1.49
N ARG A 208 -15.51 -7.82 2.47
CA ARG A 208 -15.26 -6.41 2.83
C ARG A 208 -14.51 -5.64 1.74
N ARG A 209 -13.66 -6.30 0.97
CA ARG A 209 -12.87 -5.63 -0.09
C ARG A 209 -13.57 -5.59 -1.44
N TYR A 210 -14.28 -6.65 -1.82
CA TYR A 210 -14.77 -6.85 -3.19
C TYR A 210 -16.27 -7.10 -3.29
N GLY A 211 -16.96 -7.33 -2.17
CA GLY A 211 -18.40 -7.60 -2.11
C GLY A 211 -19.17 -6.53 -1.34
N PRO A 212 -20.45 -6.78 -1.07
CA PRO A 212 -21.21 -5.97 -0.12
C PRO A 212 -20.57 -6.07 1.27
N VAL A 213 -20.45 -4.93 1.95
CA VAL A 213 -19.85 -4.90 3.30
C VAL A 213 -20.75 -5.69 4.26
N PRO A 214 -20.27 -6.81 4.82
CA PRO A 214 -21.08 -7.61 5.71
C PRO A 214 -21.36 -6.89 7.02
N ARG A 215 -22.54 -7.13 7.58
CA ARG A 215 -22.87 -6.67 8.94
C ARG A 215 -22.03 -7.48 9.93
N THR A 216 -21.03 -6.83 10.56
CA THR A 216 -20.07 -7.53 11.41
C THR A 216 -20.48 -7.42 12.88
N TRP A 217 -20.79 -8.55 13.49
CA TRP A 217 -21.12 -8.63 14.92
C TRP A 217 -19.84 -8.52 15.79
N PRO A 218 -19.89 -7.92 16.99
CA PRO A 218 -18.71 -7.77 17.86
C PRO A 218 -18.01 -9.09 18.18
N TRP A 219 -18.76 -10.16 18.46
CA TRP A 219 -18.20 -11.49 18.72
C TRP A 219 -17.42 -12.04 17.51
N TRP A 220 -17.90 -11.78 16.28
CA TRP A 220 -17.19 -12.20 15.08
C TRP A 220 -15.90 -11.40 14.89
N ARG A 221 -15.92 -10.09 15.14
CA ARG A 221 -14.70 -9.26 15.11
C ARG A 221 -13.63 -9.81 16.04
N HIS A 222 -14.01 -10.20 17.25
CA HIS A 222 -13.09 -10.84 18.20
C HIS A 222 -12.56 -12.16 17.66
N ARG A 223 -13.46 -13.09 17.31
CA ARG A 223 -13.11 -14.43 16.81
C ARG A 223 -12.20 -14.37 15.59
N ARG A 224 -12.54 -13.56 14.62
CA ARG A 224 -11.75 -13.30 13.40
C ARG A 224 -10.34 -12.84 13.75
N GLY A 225 -10.20 -11.86 14.65
CA GLY A 225 -8.91 -11.37 15.11
C GLY A 225 -8.06 -12.44 15.77
N VAL A 226 -8.66 -13.30 16.60
CA VAL A 226 -7.97 -14.44 17.23
C VAL A 226 -7.48 -15.43 16.18
N LEU A 227 -8.33 -15.78 15.21
CA LEU A 227 -7.99 -16.71 14.14
C LEU A 227 -6.87 -16.16 13.25
N ALA A 228 -6.99 -14.92 12.79
CA ALA A 228 -5.98 -14.25 11.97
C ALA A 228 -4.63 -14.17 12.69
N ARG A 229 -4.62 -13.75 13.96
CA ARG A 229 -3.41 -13.65 14.76
C ARG A 229 -2.70 -14.99 14.93
N ARG A 230 -3.46 -16.06 15.27
CA ARG A 230 -2.90 -17.41 15.42
C ARG A 230 -2.29 -17.89 14.11
N PHE A 231 -3.03 -17.77 13.02
CA PHE A 231 -2.54 -18.13 11.70
C PHE A 231 -1.25 -17.36 11.36
N THR A 232 -1.25 -16.03 11.46
CA THR A 232 -0.08 -15.21 11.15
C THR A 232 1.14 -15.60 11.99
N SER A 233 0.94 -15.88 13.30
CA SER A 233 2.05 -16.25 14.19
C SER A 233 2.71 -17.60 13.84
N THR A 234 1.96 -18.53 13.25
CA THR A 234 2.47 -19.84 12.83
C THR A 234 2.96 -19.88 11.39
N ALA A 235 2.30 -19.14 10.50
CA ALA A 235 2.63 -19.15 9.09
C ALA A 235 3.87 -18.31 8.73
N ILE A 236 4.16 -17.21 9.46
CA ILE A 236 5.37 -16.41 9.20
C ILE A 236 6.66 -17.24 9.33
N PRO A 237 6.91 -18.00 10.44
CA PRO A 237 8.09 -18.85 10.52
C PRO A 237 8.19 -19.85 9.35
N ALA A 238 7.06 -20.44 8.93
CA ALA A 238 7.04 -21.38 7.80
C ALA A 238 7.36 -20.73 6.45
N VAL A 239 6.99 -19.46 6.25
CA VAL A 239 7.33 -18.71 5.01
C VAL A 239 8.79 -18.25 5.03
N LEU A 240 9.40 -18.09 6.21
CA LEU A 240 10.79 -17.67 6.36
C LEU A 240 11.81 -18.82 6.33
N SER A 241 11.33 -20.07 6.54
CA SER A 241 12.16 -21.28 6.44
C SER A 241 12.53 -21.61 4.99
#